data_f2443451ed45778e67a7fe6758861eb6
#
_entry.id   f2443451ed45778e67a7fe6758861eb6
#
_cell.length_a   1.000
_cell.length_b   1.000
_cell.length_c   1.000
_cell.angle_alpha   90.00
_cell.angle_beta   90.00
_cell.angle_gamma   90.00
#
_symmetry.space_group_name_H-M   'P 1'
#
loop_
_entity.id
_entity.type
_entity.pdbx_description
1 polymer ?
#
loop_
_entity_poly.entity_id
_entity_poly.type
_entity_poly.pdbx_seq_one_letter_code
_entity_poly.pdbx_strand_id
1 'polypeptide(L)'
;SPEYIARGGGGDFCLPGAVQYQPLHSDMSDRRQIGNQTFGSFHDPRGIMNYRDLPCPYICCNFLTVDFTAINGPTRQIPGTQHSREPIPNLKEEPEWMKLSTVCPAPAGSVLIRDIRAWHGGTPNLSQEVRAIPNAEFYAPWFREPLQPSMPYEIYQSLSEHGQKVCRYITMQPEIELKTGYRDDLGSTPRVHKK
;
A
#
# COMPACT_ATOMS: atom_id res chain seq x y z
N SER A 1 -17.59 6.44 3.37
CA SER A 1 -18.29 5.69 4.44
C SER A 1 -17.63 5.95 5.78
N PRO A 2 -18.38 6.20 6.85
CA PRO A 2 -17.82 6.38 8.20
C PRO A 2 -17.30 5.06 8.82
N GLU A 3 -17.48 3.93 8.16
CA GLU A 3 -17.13 2.60 8.66
C GLU A 3 -15.82 2.05 8.08
N TYR A 4 -14.98 2.89 7.47
CA TYR A 4 -13.64 2.47 7.05
C TYR A 4 -12.75 2.11 8.25
N ILE A 5 -11.77 1.27 8.04
CA ILE A 5 -10.81 0.87 9.08
C ILE A 5 -9.38 0.97 8.59
N ALA A 6 -8.45 1.25 9.49
CA ALA A 6 -7.04 1.20 9.19
C ALA A 6 -6.60 -0.23 8.87
N ARG A 7 -5.85 -0.38 7.77
CA ARG A 7 -5.14 -1.61 7.41
C ARG A 7 -3.74 -1.61 8.01
N GLY A 8 -3.13 -0.47 8.07
CA GLY A 8 -1.76 -0.27 8.51
C GLY A 8 -1.16 0.98 7.89
N GLY A 9 0.11 1.06 7.91
CA GLY A 9 0.88 2.13 7.31
C GLY A 9 2.34 1.71 7.14
N GLY A 10 3.08 2.56 6.45
CA GLY A 10 4.48 2.36 6.15
C GLY A 10 5.08 3.62 5.59
N GLY A 11 5.98 3.48 4.67
CA GLY A 11 6.57 4.60 3.95
C GLY A 11 7.76 4.17 3.12
N ASP A 12 8.07 4.98 2.14
CA ASP A 12 9.20 4.79 1.25
C ASP A 12 10.19 5.94 1.38
N PHE A 13 11.45 5.59 1.40
CA PHE A 13 12.56 6.52 1.31
C PHE A 13 13.23 6.37 -0.04
N CYS A 14 13.25 7.42 -0.83
CA CYS A 14 14.05 7.49 -2.04
C CYS A 14 15.31 8.29 -1.76
N LEU A 15 16.43 7.61 -1.66
CA LEU A 15 17.70 8.21 -1.30
C LEU A 15 18.30 8.96 -2.50
N PRO A 16 19.14 9.99 -2.27
CA PRO A 16 19.94 10.62 -3.30
C PRO A 16 20.73 9.58 -4.10
N GLY A 17 20.79 9.75 -5.42
CA GLY A 17 21.51 8.84 -6.30
C GLY A 17 20.76 7.53 -6.66
N ALA A 18 19.53 7.37 -6.25
CA ALA A 18 18.66 6.32 -6.75
C ALA A 18 18.28 6.60 -8.21
N VAL A 19 19.02 6.04 -9.15
CA VAL A 19 18.92 6.36 -10.60
C VAL A 19 17.96 5.44 -11.37
N GLN A 20 17.36 4.47 -10.71
CA GLN A 20 16.49 3.50 -11.37
C GLN A 20 15.01 3.84 -11.15
N TYR A 21 14.21 3.61 -12.18
CA TYR A 21 12.76 3.58 -12.05
C TYR A 21 12.34 2.29 -11.33
N GLN A 22 11.43 2.42 -10.38
CA GLN A 22 10.72 1.25 -9.88
C GLN A 22 9.78 0.76 -11.00
N PRO A 23 9.74 -0.55 -11.31
CA PRO A 23 8.75 -1.07 -12.24
C PRO A 23 7.33 -0.70 -11.83
N LEU A 24 6.47 -0.42 -12.81
CA LEU A 24 5.05 -0.23 -12.53
C LEU A 24 4.48 -1.48 -11.87
N HIS A 25 3.68 -1.29 -10.85
CA HIS A 25 3.01 -2.35 -10.13
C HIS A 25 1.65 -1.89 -9.61
N SER A 26 0.88 -2.86 -9.17
CA SER A 26 -0.36 -2.69 -8.41
C SER A 26 -0.12 -3.32 -7.04
N ASP A 27 -0.58 -2.70 -5.97
CA ASP A 27 -0.44 -3.24 -4.61
C ASP A 27 -1.41 -4.38 -4.32
N MET A 28 -2.35 -4.61 -5.22
CA MET A 28 -3.29 -5.72 -5.15
C MET A 28 -3.21 -6.57 -6.40
N SER A 29 -3.23 -7.88 -6.23
CA SER A 29 -3.25 -8.86 -7.31
C SER A 29 -4.33 -9.91 -7.07
N ASP A 30 -4.78 -10.59 -8.13
CA ASP A 30 -5.74 -11.71 -8.01
C ASP A 30 -5.20 -12.84 -7.14
N ARG A 31 -3.89 -13.03 -7.16
CA ARG A 31 -3.21 -14.08 -6.40
C ARG A 31 -1.96 -13.51 -5.71
N ARG A 32 -1.86 -13.79 -4.43
CA ARG A 32 -0.67 -13.50 -3.63
C ARG A 32 -0.02 -14.79 -3.20
N GLN A 33 1.26 -14.92 -3.46
CA GLN A 33 2.04 -16.05 -2.96
C GLN A 33 2.64 -15.70 -1.59
N ILE A 34 2.40 -16.57 -0.62
CA ILE A 34 2.98 -16.48 0.72
C ILE A 34 3.61 -17.85 1.00
N GLY A 35 4.94 -17.91 1.00
CA GLY A 35 5.66 -19.18 1.04
C GLY A 35 5.31 -20.07 -0.16
N ASN A 36 4.90 -21.30 0.09
CA ASN A 36 4.50 -22.26 -0.92
C ASN A 36 2.99 -22.24 -1.24
N GLN A 37 2.24 -21.33 -0.64
CA GLN A 37 0.79 -21.24 -0.81
C GLN A 37 0.40 -20.00 -1.61
N THR A 38 -0.61 -20.15 -2.44
CA THR A 38 -1.17 -19.05 -3.24
C THR A 38 -2.54 -18.69 -2.67
N PHE A 39 -2.68 -17.46 -2.24
CA PHE A 39 -3.94 -16.91 -1.74
C PHE A 39 -4.52 -15.95 -2.78
N GLY A 40 -5.83 -15.98 -2.96
CA GLY A 40 -6.54 -14.99 -3.76
C GLY A 40 -7.11 -13.88 -2.89
N SER A 41 -6.86 -12.64 -3.22
CA SER A 41 -7.59 -11.52 -2.61
C SER A 41 -9.07 -11.57 -2.99
N PHE A 42 -9.33 -12.02 -4.21
CA PHE A 42 -10.64 -12.33 -4.73
C PHE A 42 -10.50 -13.39 -5.82
N HIS A 43 -11.23 -14.46 -5.71
CA HIS A 43 -11.23 -15.54 -6.71
C HIS A 43 -12.65 -15.92 -7.11
N ASP A 44 -12.97 -15.69 -8.39
CA ASP A 44 -14.15 -16.26 -9.03
C ASP A 44 -13.74 -17.56 -9.76
N PRO A 45 -14.18 -18.73 -9.29
CA PRO A 45 -13.81 -20.01 -9.92
C PRO A 45 -14.32 -20.14 -11.37
N ARG A 46 -15.28 -19.31 -11.77
CA ARG A 46 -15.77 -19.27 -13.16
C ARG A 46 -14.89 -18.41 -14.07
N GLY A 47 -13.96 -17.64 -13.51
CA GLY A 47 -13.08 -16.73 -14.25
C GLY A 47 -13.76 -15.52 -14.88
N ILE A 48 -15.01 -15.21 -14.48
CA ILE A 48 -15.81 -14.11 -15.05
C ILE A 48 -15.40 -12.77 -14.41
N MET A 49 -15.24 -12.76 -13.09
CA MET A 49 -14.91 -11.58 -12.32
C MET A 49 -13.51 -11.67 -11.72
N ASN A 50 -12.89 -10.52 -11.53
CA ASN A 50 -11.67 -10.39 -10.74
C ASN A 50 -11.75 -9.17 -9.78
N TYR A 51 -10.73 -8.96 -8.98
CA TYR A 51 -10.70 -7.86 -8.01
C TYR A 51 -10.83 -6.47 -8.65
N ARG A 52 -10.56 -6.32 -9.95
CA ARG A 52 -10.67 -5.05 -10.70
C ARG A 52 -12.10 -4.67 -11.03
N ASP A 53 -13.01 -5.64 -11.00
CA ASP A 53 -14.45 -5.43 -11.24
C ASP A 53 -15.19 -4.97 -9.98
N LEU A 54 -14.54 -5.08 -8.82
CA LEU A 54 -15.11 -4.68 -7.53
C LEU A 54 -15.03 -3.17 -7.33
N PRO A 55 -15.84 -2.58 -6.46
CA PRO A 55 -15.61 -1.24 -5.95
C PRO A 55 -14.20 -1.14 -5.34
N CYS A 56 -13.67 0.08 -5.13
CA CYS A 56 -12.35 0.26 -4.53
C CYS A 56 -12.26 -0.45 -3.17
N PRO A 57 -11.41 -1.48 -3.02
CA PRO A 57 -11.36 -2.29 -1.80
C PRO A 57 -10.65 -1.58 -0.66
N TYR A 58 -9.58 -0.84 -0.97
CA TYR A 58 -8.90 0.05 -0.04
C TYR A 58 -8.07 1.10 -0.76
N ILE A 59 -7.78 2.14 -0.05
CA ILE A 59 -6.97 3.26 -0.53
C ILE A 59 -5.65 3.33 0.24
N CYS A 60 -4.64 3.88 -0.42
CA CYS A 60 -3.39 4.32 0.19
C CYS A 60 -3.35 5.85 0.20
N CYS A 61 -3.10 6.42 1.37
CA CYS A 61 -2.86 7.85 1.57
C CYS A 61 -1.36 8.07 1.77
N ASN A 62 -0.68 8.61 0.78
CA ASN A 62 0.73 8.97 0.86
C ASN A 62 0.86 10.44 1.29
N PHE A 63 1.59 10.71 2.36
CA PHE A 63 1.79 12.05 2.90
C PHE A 63 3.13 12.60 2.39
N LEU A 64 3.11 13.74 1.71
CA LEU A 64 4.31 14.35 1.18
C LEU A 64 5.00 15.16 2.30
N THR A 65 6.16 14.70 2.74
CA THR A 65 6.95 15.39 3.78
C THR A 65 7.89 16.44 3.20
N VAL A 66 8.12 16.39 1.90
CA VAL A 66 8.88 17.36 1.11
C VAL A 66 8.12 17.67 -0.17
N ASP A 67 8.44 18.81 -0.80
CA ASP A 67 7.88 19.12 -2.12
C ASP A 67 8.28 18.05 -3.14
N PHE A 68 7.34 17.59 -3.94
CA PHE A 68 7.67 16.78 -5.10
C PHE A 68 8.07 17.66 -6.27
N THR A 69 9.30 17.46 -6.72
CA THR A 69 9.90 18.12 -7.86
C THR A 69 10.23 17.11 -8.96
N ALA A 70 10.52 17.57 -10.16
CA ALA A 70 10.85 16.69 -11.28
C ALA A 70 12.10 15.82 -11.04
N ILE A 71 12.95 16.17 -10.08
CA ILE A 71 14.27 15.54 -9.88
C ILE A 71 14.42 14.77 -8.58
N ASN A 72 13.49 14.91 -7.60
CA ASN A 72 13.65 14.26 -6.28
C ASN A 72 12.90 12.93 -6.15
N GLY A 73 12.60 12.27 -7.25
CA GLY A 73 11.96 10.95 -7.25
C GLY A 73 10.47 11.00 -6.93
N PRO A 74 9.67 11.88 -7.55
CA PRO A 74 8.24 11.89 -7.33
C PRO A 74 7.61 10.57 -7.77
N THR A 75 6.55 10.15 -7.08
CA THR A 75 5.83 8.94 -7.47
C THR A 75 5.09 9.17 -8.79
N ARG A 76 5.19 8.23 -9.72
CA ARG A 76 4.36 8.21 -10.93
C ARG A 76 3.09 7.41 -10.68
N GLN A 77 2.01 7.87 -11.29
CA GLN A 77 0.69 7.28 -11.21
C GLN A 77 0.09 7.21 -12.60
N ILE A 78 -0.50 6.08 -12.96
CA ILE A 78 -1.12 5.89 -14.27
C ILE A 78 -2.64 5.87 -14.08
N PRO A 79 -3.32 7.02 -14.28
CA PRO A 79 -4.76 7.13 -14.07
C PRO A 79 -5.56 6.16 -14.94
N GLY A 80 -6.66 5.64 -14.40
CA GLY A 80 -7.56 4.73 -15.13
C GLY A 80 -7.16 3.26 -15.09
N THR A 81 -5.95 2.94 -14.63
CA THR A 81 -5.43 1.56 -14.66
C THR A 81 -5.96 0.67 -13.52
N GLN A 82 -6.63 1.23 -12.53
CA GLN A 82 -7.24 0.46 -11.43
C GLN A 82 -8.27 -0.58 -11.91
N HIS A 83 -8.85 -0.37 -13.08
CA HIS A 83 -9.79 -1.30 -13.72
C HIS A 83 -9.20 -2.02 -14.94
N SER A 84 -7.95 -1.74 -15.30
CA SER A 84 -7.33 -2.36 -16.47
C SER A 84 -7.08 -3.84 -16.24
N ARG A 85 -7.47 -4.67 -17.17
CA ARG A 85 -7.16 -6.10 -17.24
C ARG A 85 -5.90 -6.40 -18.06
N GLU A 86 -5.32 -5.38 -18.67
CA GLU A 86 -4.08 -5.50 -19.41
C GLU A 86 -2.91 -5.84 -18.47
N PRO A 87 -1.92 -6.58 -18.95
CA PRO A 87 -0.70 -6.81 -18.19
C PRO A 87 0.03 -5.50 -17.95
N ILE A 88 0.60 -5.37 -16.76
CA ILE A 88 1.44 -4.20 -16.45
C ILE A 88 2.71 -4.29 -17.28
N PRO A 89 3.05 -3.28 -18.09
CA PRO A 89 4.24 -3.33 -18.92
C PRO A 89 5.50 -3.31 -18.07
N ASN A 90 6.53 -4.05 -18.47
CA ASN A 90 7.84 -3.95 -17.83
C ASN A 90 8.57 -2.68 -18.29
N LEU A 91 9.66 -2.32 -17.60
CA LEU A 91 10.39 -1.07 -17.85
C LEU A 91 10.90 -0.90 -19.30
N LYS A 92 11.08 -1.99 -20.06
CA LYS A 92 11.54 -1.94 -21.44
C LYS A 92 10.40 -1.70 -22.43
N GLU A 93 9.21 -2.18 -22.08
CA GLU A 93 8.00 -2.09 -22.90
C GLU A 93 7.17 -0.85 -22.59
N GLU A 94 7.44 -0.24 -21.45
CA GLU A 94 6.72 0.89 -20.90
C GLU A 94 6.90 2.13 -21.79
N PRO A 95 5.80 2.72 -22.30
CA PRO A 95 5.90 3.93 -23.12
C PRO A 95 6.40 5.11 -22.27
N GLU A 96 7.09 6.04 -22.91
CA GLU A 96 7.75 7.19 -22.27
C GLU A 96 6.79 8.03 -21.42
N TRP A 97 5.57 8.23 -21.90
CA TRP A 97 4.58 9.02 -21.16
C TRP A 97 4.25 8.43 -19.78
N MET A 98 4.32 7.10 -19.60
CA MET A 98 4.12 6.46 -18.30
C MET A 98 5.29 6.74 -17.35
N LYS A 99 6.50 6.88 -17.85
CA LYS A 99 7.66 7.27 -17.05
C LYS A 99 7.53 8.71 -16.57
N LEU A 100 6.95 9.56 -17.38
CA LEU A 100 6.77 10.99 -17.11
C LEU A 100 5.47 11.31 -16.35
N SER A 101 4.58 10.35 -16.16
CA SER A 101 3.28 10.54 -15.48
C SER A 101 3.43 10.65 -13.96
N THR A 102 4.15 11.65 -13.50
CA THR A 102 4.48 11.86 -12.09
C THR A 102 3.51 12.81 -11.39
N VAL A 103 3.37 12.63 -10.07
CA VAL A 103 2.65 13.59 -9.22
C VAL A 103 3.60 14.74 -8.87
N CYS A 104 3.79 15.64 -9.85
CA CYS A 104 4.75 16.74 -9.77
C CYS A 104 4.27 17.92 -10.66
N PRO A 105 4.36 19.17 -10.18
CA PRO A 105 4.78 19.54 -8.81
C PRO A 105 3.66 19.33 -7.78
N ALA A 106 4.05 18.98 -6.55
CA ALA A 106 3.12 18.91 -5.43
C ALA A 106 3.85 19.39 -4.15
N PRO A 107 3.27 20.33 -3.39
CA PRO A 107 3.92 20.88 -2.20
C PRO A 107 3.92 19.89 -1.03
N ALA A 108 4.90 20.03 -0.14
CA ALA A 108 4.90 19.38 1.16
C ALA A 108 3.59 19.65 1.93
N GLY A 109 3.12 18.67 2.69
CA GLY A 109 1.81 18.71 3.34
C GLY A 109 0.65 18.24 2.45
N SER A 110 0.87 18.01 1.16
CA SER A 110 -0.11 17.38 0.28
C SER A 110 -0.30 15.90 0.65
N VAL A 111 -1.49 15.38 0.36
CA VAL A 111 -1.81 13.96 0.48
C VAL A 111 -2.22 13.42 -0.88
N LEU A 112 -1.52 12.39 -1.34
CA LEU A 112 -1.90 11.63 -2.52
C LEU A 112 -2.77 10.47 -2.08
N ILE A 113 -4.05 10.49 -2.44
CA ILE A 113 -5.00 9.41 -2.18
C ILE A 113 -5.18 8.61 -3.45
N ARG A 114 -4.86 7.32 -3.40
CA ARG A 114 -4.96 6.44 -4.56
C ARG A 114 -5.69 5.14 -4.28
N ASP A 115 -6.37 4.64 -5.27
CA ASP A 115 -6.81 3.25 -5.33
C ASP A 115 -5.57 2.36 -5.48
N ILE A 116 -5.42 1.40 -4.60
CA ILE A 116 -4.21 0.54 -4.55
C ILE A 116 -4.02 -0.32 -5.80
N ARG A 117 -5.07 -0.47 -6.60
CA ARG A 117 -5.02 -1.21 -7.87
C ARG A 117 -4.42 -0.40 -9.02
N ALA A 118 -4.38 0.95 -8.90
CA ALA A 118 -3.80 1.80 -9.92
C ALA A 118 -2.30 1.52 -10.08
N TRP A 119 -1.84 1.47 -11.31
CA TRP A 119 -0.43 1.24 -11.59
C TRP A 119 0.38 2.44 -11.17
N HIS A 120 1.44 2.19 -10.45
CA HIS A 120 2.31 3.24 -9.92
C HIS A 120 3.73 2.73 -9.74
N GLY A 121 4.64 3.65 -9.41
CA GLY A 121 6.04 3.33 -9.13
C GLY A 121 6.84 4.58 -8.78
N GLY A 122 7.99 4.36 -8.16
CA GLY A 122 8.96 5.43 -7.87
C GLY A 122 9.72 5.83 -9.13
N THR A 123 10.18 7.08 -9.17
CA THR A 123 11.08 7.60 -10.20
C THR A 123 12.46 7.86 -9.60
N PRO A 124 13.50 8.06 -10.44
CA PRO A 124 14.84 8.36 -9.95
C PRO A 124 14.89 9.62 -9.06
N ASN A 125 15.68 9.58 -8.00
CA ASN A 125 16.02 10.73 -7.19
C ASN A 125 17.39 11.27 -7.60
N LEU A 126 17.39 12.28 -8.42
CA LEU A 126 18.58 12.96 -8.92
C LEU A 126 18.95 14.20 -8.07
N SER A 127 18.21 14.45 -6.99
CA SER A 127 18.51 15.52 -6.03
C SER A 127 19.52 15.07 -4.99
N GLN A 128 19.86 15.98 -4.08
CA GLN A 128 20.72 15.70 -2.94
C GLN A 128 19.90 15.43 -1.65
N GLU A 129 18.59 15.37 -1.73
CA GLU A 129 17.69 15.25 -0.60
C GLU A 129 17.04 13.88 -0.55
N VAL A 130 16.72 13.40 0.65
CA VAL A 130 15.91 12.21 0.85
C VAL A 130 14.44 12.56 0.60
N ARG A 131 13.80 11.85 -0.31
CA ARG A 131 12.36 11.94 -0.51
C ARG A 131 11.65 10.87 0.33
N ALA A 132 11.04 11.29 1.42
CA ALA A 132 10.27 10.41 2.31
C ALA A 132 8.77 10.59 2.06
N ILE A 133 8.02 9.48 1.94
CA ILE A 133 6.57 9.46 1.82
C ILE A 133 5.98 8.41 2.76
N PRO A 134 5.75 8.75 4.04
CA PRO A 134 4.96 7.90 4.91
C PRO A 134 3.55 7.72 4.33
N ASN A 135 2.94 6.59 4.62
CA ASN A 135 1.60 6.28 4.16
C ASN A 135 0.73 5.67 5.28
N ALA A 136 -0.57 5.77 5.07
CA ALA A 136 -1.57 5.03 5.80
C ALA A 136 -2.58 4.43 4.83
N GLU A 137 -3.03 3.22 5.11
CA GLU A 137 -3.95 2.48 4.27
C GLU A 137 -5.25 2.21 4.99
N PHE A 138 -6.37 2.33 4.26
CA PHE A 138 -7.71 2.22 4.83
C PHE A 138 -8.59 1.32 3.97
N TYR A 139 -9.13 0.27 4.60
CA TYR A 139 -10.10 -0.62 3.96
C TYR A 139 -11.48 0.02 3.83
N ALA A 140 -12.13 -0.30 2.72
CA ALA A 140 -13.57 -0.13 2.60
C ALA A 140 -14.32 -1.02 3.60
N PRO A 141 -15.55 -0.65 4.03
CA PRO A 141 -16.29 -1.43 5.03
C PRO A 141 -16.56 -2.88 4.66
N TRP A 142 -16.64 -3.16 3.37
CA TRP A 142 -16.98 -4.48 2.83
C TRP A 142 -15.77 -5.37 2.56
N PHE A 143 -14.53 -4.81 2.59
CA PHE A 143 -13.32 -5.54 2.25
C PHE A 143 -12.44 -5.79 3.47
N ARG A 144 -11.87 -6.99 3.56
CA ARG A 144 -10.92 -7.38 4.60
C ARG A 144 -9.89 -8.34 4.05
N GLU A 145 -8.67 -8.17 4.50
CA GLU A 145 -7.60 -9.13 4.43
C GLU A 145 -7.14 -9.46 5.85
N PRO A 146 -6.43 -10.59 6.07
CA PRO A 146 -5.81 -10.85 7.35
C PRO A 146 -4.90 -9.69 7.78
N LEU A 147 -5.23 -9.05 8.90
CA LEU A 147 -4.46 -7.93 9.44
C LEU A 147 -3.40 -8.42 10.42
N GLN A 148 -2.24 -7.79 10.38
CA GLN A 148 -1.22 -7.95 11.40
C GLN A 148 -1.31 -6.79 12.38
N PRO A 149 -1.40 -7.03 13.69
CA PRO A 149 -1.27 -5.97 14.67
C PRO A 149 0.07 -5.26 14.49
N SER A 150 0.00 -3.95 14.32
CA SER A 150 1.17 -3.12 14.05
C SER A 150 1.21 -1.85 14.91
N MET A 151 0.10 -1.49 15.55
CA MET A 151 0.00 -0.31 16.39
C MET A 151 0.23 -0.69 17.85
N PRO A 152 1.22 -0.11 18.55
CA PRO A 152 1.39 -0.28 19.98
C PRO A 152 0.13 0.13 20.75
N TYR A 153 -0.18 -0.61 21.82
CA TYR A 153 -1.39 -0.37 22.61
C TYR A 153 -1.43 1.00 23.26
N GLU A 154 -0.30 1.49 23.71
CA GLU A 154 -0.13 2.83 24.31
C GLU A 154 -0.47 3.94 23.32
N ILE A 155 -0.07 3.76 22.05
CA ILE A 155 -0.43 4.69 20.98
C ILE A 155 -1.94 4.64 20.74
N TYR A 156 -2.52 3.44 20.66
CA TYR A 156 -3.96 3.27 20.51
C TYR A 156 -4.76 3.97 21.61
N GLN A 157 -4.33 3.82 22.86
CA GLN A 157 -5.00 4.47 24.00
C GLN A 157 -4.96 6.01 23.93
N SER A 158 -3.92 6.57 23.30
CA SER A 158 -3.78 8.03 23.15
C SER A 158 -4.63 8.61 22.01
N LEU A 159 -5.23 7.76 21.17
CA LEU A 159 -6.05 8.21 20.06
C LEU A 159 -7.42 8.73 20.55
N SER A 160 -8.01 9.62 19.73
CA SER A 160 -9.41 9.98 19.89
C SER A 160 -10.31 8.74 19.74
N GLU A 161 -11.54 8.82 20.22
CA GLU A 161 -12.56 7.76 20.07
C GLU A 161 -12.70 7.32 18.60
N HIS A 162 -12.71 8.28 17.67
CA HIS A 162 -12.72 7.99 16.25
C HIS A 162 -11.46 7.24 15.81
N GLY A 163 -10.28 7.67 16.25
CA GLY A 163 -9.02 7.01 15.95
C GLY A 163 -8.98 5.57 16.48
N GLN A 164 -9.45 5.35 17.70
CA GLN A 164 -9.58 4.01 18.28
C GLN A 164 -10.55 3.13 17.48
N LYS A 165 -11.71 3.67 17.08
CA LYS A 165 -12.64 2.94 16.20
C LYS A 165 -12.01 2.52 14.89
N VAL A 166 -11.24 3.40 14.25
CA VAL A 166 -10.56 3.13 12.97
C VAL A 166 -9.45 2.10 13.12
N CYS A 167 -8.65 2.18 14.18
CA CYS A 167 -7.44 1.38 14.38
C CYS A 167 -7.65 0.08 15.16
N ARG A 168 -8.86 -0.25 15.58
CA ARG A 168 -9.18 -1.37 16.48
C ARG A 168 -8.67 -2.75 16.04
N TYR A 169 -8.46 -2.96 14.75
CA TYR A 169 -8.03 -4.26 14.21
C TYR A 169 -6.53 -4.39 13.97
N ILE A 170 -5.80 -3.27 14.03
CA ILE A 170 -4.34 -3.27 13.89
C ILE A 170 -3.62 -3.06 15.21
N THR A 171 -4.35 -2.95 16.32
CA THR A 171 -3.80 -2.70 17.65
C THR A 171 -3.21 -3.97 18.25
N MET A 172 -2.00 -3.87 18.75
CA MET A 172 -1.34 -4.93 19.53
C MET A 172 -1.98 -5.01 20.90
N GLN A 173 -2.34 -6.22 21.34
CA GLN A 173 -2.82 -6.43 22.70
C GLN A 173 -1.63 -6.68 23.63
N PRO A 174 -1.54 -5.97 24.78
CA PRO A 174 -0.35 -6.02 25.63
C PRO A 174 -0.15 -7.38 26.31
N GLU A 175 -1.19 -8.18 26.49
CA GLU A 175 -1.17 -9.41 27.30
C GLU A 175 -1.53 -10.68 26.53
N ILE A 176 -1.83 -10.60 25.25
CA ILE A 176 -2.19 -11.77 24.46
C ILE A 176 -1.01 -12.10 23.55
N GLU A 177 -0.25 -13.10 23.93
CA GLU A 177 0.53 -13.88 22.98
C GLU A 177 -0.46 -14.44 21.95
N LEU A 178 -0.55 -13.80 20.78
CA LEU A 178 -1.37 -14.30 19.70
C LEU A 178 -0.83 -15.68 19.33
N LYS A 179 -1.48 -16.71 19.84
CA LYS A 179 -1.25 -18.08 19.40
C LYS A 179 -1.48 -18.08 17.88
N THR A 180 -0.46 -18.43 17.17
CA THR A 180 -0.24 -18.19 15.75
C THR A 180 -0.99 -19.15 14.82
N GLY A 181 -1.80 -20.09 15.31
CA GLY A 181 -2.43 -21.12 14.51
C GLY A 181 -3.16 -20.59 13.26
N TYR A 182 -3.89 -19.51 13.38
CA TYR A 182 -4.58 -18.90 12.24
C TYR A 182 -3.61 -18.26 11.23
N ARG A 183 -2.48 -17.72 11.69
CA ARG A 183 -1.45 -17.12 10.84
C ARG A 183 -0.59 -18.16 10.17
N ASP A 184 -0.32 -19.26 10.87
CA ASP A 184 0.42 -20.38 10.33
C ASP A 184 -0.38 -21.05 9.21
N ASP A 185 -1.69 -21.19 9.38
CA ASP A 185 -2.60 -21.71 8.36
C ASP A 185 -2.65 -20.82 7.10
N LEU A 186 -2.41 -19.52 7.24
CA LEU A 186 -2.33 -18.59 6.14
C LEU A 186 -0.89 -18.39 5.62
N GLY A 187 0.09 -19.12 6.12
CA GLY A 187 1.49 -19.00 5.72
C GLY A 187 2.18 -17.71 6.17
N SER A 188 1.58 -16.94 7.06
CA SER A 188 2.20 -15.75 7.64
C SER A 188 3.02 -16.18 8.87
N THR A 189 4.32 -16.36 8.68
CA THR A 189 5.23 -16.63 9.80
C THR A 189 5.29 -15.39 10.70
N PRO A 190 5.01 -15.52 12.02
CA PRO A 190 5.23 -14.42 12.94
C PRO A 190 6.70 -14.04 12.91
N ARG A 191 6.99 -12.76 12.80
CA ARG A 191 8.35 -12.28 13.09
C ARG A 191 8.57 -12.44 14.59
N VAL A 192 9.13 -13.57 14.99
CA VAL A 192 9.62 -13.73 16.36
C VAL A 192 10.77 -12.76 16.53
N HIS A 193 10.56 -11.68 17.25
CA HIS A 193 11.67 -10.90 17.76
C HIS A 193 12.45 -11.79 18.71
N LYS A 194 13.54 -12.37 18.24
CA LYS A 194 14.52 -12.98 19.15
C LYS A 194 15.00 -11.86 20.07
N LYS A 195 14.74 -12.03 21.36
CA LYS A 195 15.36 -11.26 22.43
C LYS A 195 16.86 -11.44 22.40
#